data_ae026ca6b7261fd9701e21d09f275a86
#
_entry.id   ae026ca6b7261fd9701e21d09f275a86
#
_cell.length_a   1.000
_cell.length_b   1.000
_cell.length_c   1.000
_cell.angle_alpha   90.00
_cell.angle_beta   90.00
_cell.angle_gamma   90.00
#
_symmetry.space_group_name_H-M   'P 1'
#
loop_
_entity.id
_entity.type
_entity.pdbx_description
1 polymer ?
#
loop_
_entity_poly.entity_id
_entity_poly.type
_entity_poly.pdbx_seq_one_letter_code
_entity_poly.pdbx_strand_id
1 'polypeptide(L)'
;MKWAKGCKMEEASRMTLEEISKKIGISRTTIYKVLRNKDGVSEETVKMVQDALEKYHYVQNRNARNLAMNRHYTIGYVGFRSKSANYFATEVGRGLKRALQEFGDDGLTLMISEFDVEKPSEQLAAVEEMRQQGVDSFILSYSSHEVILQILERLEKENCRIVLLSRDVAEHPDNYYVGVDYYRSGMLAAELLMKLMPEGGRIFVPVTEEYKTNQDILSRLSGFQDRLKTCEKLEMLPPFFGLTGEREIKEALEKLLQEEPDRKPDGIFDLTYRLDVIADVLKQQQKKIPLVGFDLFEEIRGSVEDSTIDALIYQDLSSQAYRAVRMLFEEMCYGKVRSEKKHYAKLEIIMKENLIYF
;
A
#
# COMPACT_ATOMS: atom_id res chain seq x y z
N MET A 1 -15.61 44.09 -17.05
CA MET A 1 -14.30 44.65 -17.40
C MET A 1 -13.26 43.54 -17.50
N LYS A 2 -12.64 43.41 -18.63
CA LYS A 2 -11.70 42.49 -19.22
C LYS A 2 -10.70 41.83 -18.22
N TRP A 3 -10.69 40.49 -18.14
CA TRP A 3 -9.50 39.66 -17.96
C TRP A 3 -9.75 38.33 -18.65
N ALA A 4 -9.45 38.28 -19.89
CA ALA A 4 -9.29 37.07 -20.66
C ALA A 4 -8.22 37.35 -21.71
N LYS A 5 -6.99 36.99 -21.45
CA LYS A 5 -6.01 36.69 -22.50
C LYS A 5 -5.27 35.44 -22.07
N GLY A 6 -5.60 34.34 -22.74
CA GLY A 6 -4.92 33.06 -22.60
C GLY A 6 -3.46 33.21 -22.99
N CYS A 7 -2.61 32.77 -22.09
CA CYS A 7 -1.24 32.42 -22.41
C CYS A 7 -1.29 31.06 -23.11
N LYS A 8 -1.26 31.03 -24.43
CA LYS A 8 -0.88 29.86 -25.21
C LYS A 8 0.59 29.62 -24.89
N MET A 9 0.88 28.66 -24.03
CA MET A 9 2.21 28.06 -23.99
C MET A 9 2.39 27.37 -25.35
N GLU A 10 3.25 27.91 -26.20
CA GLU A 10 3.78 27.22 -27.36
C GLU A 10 4.36 25.89 -26.87
N GLU A 11 3.81 24.78 -27.35
CA GLU A 11 4.45 23.47 -27.27
C GLU A 11 5.78 23.59 -28.03
N ALA A 12 6.86 23.83 -27.31
CA ALA A 12 8.20 23.75 -27.86
C ALA A 12 8.35 22.32 -28.38
N SER A 13 8.37 22.17 -29.71
CA SER A 13 8.55 20.91 -30.41
C SER A 13 9.78 20.21 -29.83
N ARG A 14 9.56 19.14 -29.08
CA ARG A 14 10.62 18.33 -28.47
C ARG A 14 11.39 17.66 -29.60
N MET A 15 12.68 17.93 -29.68
CA MET A 15 13.54 17.37 -30.72
C MET A 15 13.71 15.87 -30.56
N THR A 16 13.63 15.14 -31.66
CA THR A 16 13.90 13.70 -31.73
C THR A 16 15.42 13.42 -31.74
N LEU A 17 15.83 12.19 -31.33
CA LEU A 17 17.24 11.78 -31.45
C LEU A 17 17.79 11.87 -32.87
N GLU A 18 16.95 11.69 -33.87
CA GLU A 18 17.33 11.81 -35.26
C GLU A 18 17.70 13.25 -35.65
N GLU A 19 16.90 14.21 -35.18
CA GLU A 19 17.16 15.63 -35.38
C GLU A 19 18.41 16.09 -34.63
N ILE A 20 18.61 15.61 -33.40
CA ILE A 20 19.84 15.91 -32.62
C ILE A 20 21.05 15.29 -33.32
N SER A 21 20.97 14.02 -33.73
CA SER A 21 22.04 13.33 -34.50
C SER A 21 22.49 14.11 -35.73
N LYS A 22 21.52 14.62 -36.53
CA LYS A 22 21.79 15.46 -37.69
C LYS A 22 22.46 16.79 -37.32
N LYS A 23 22.04 17.40 -36.21
CA LYS A 23 22.58 18.70 -35.75
C LYS A 23 23.98 18.63 -35.20
N ILE A 24 24.31 17.55 -34.48
CA ILE A 24 25.68 17.41 -33.88
C ILE A 24 26.63 16.56 -34.71
N GLY A 25 26.18 15.98 -35.83
CA GLY A 25 27.00 15.18 -36.71
C GLY A 25 27.42 13.83 -36.13
N ILE A 26 26.77 13.36 -35.07
CA ILE A 26 27.11 12.10 -34.40
C ILE A 26 25.98 11.08 -34.69
N SER A 27 26.41 9.84 -35.04
CA SER A 27 25.43 8.79 -35.37
C SER A 27 24.48 8.48 -34.22
N ARG A 28 23.21 8.14 -34.52
CA ARG A 28 22.22 7.68 -33.52
C ARG A 28 22.78 6.54 -32.67
N THR A 29 23.50 5.61 -33.26
CA THR A 29 24.15 4.48 -32.57
C THR A 29 25.17 4.96 -31.53
N THR A 30 25.94 5.99 -31.83
CA THR A 30 26.91 6.58 -30.88
C THR A 30 26.20 7.32 -29.76
N ILE A 31 25.13 8.10 -30.07
CA ILE A 31 24.29 8.76 -29.03
C ILE A 31 23.66 7.71 -28.11
N TYR A 32 23.18 6.60 -28.66
CA TYR A 32 22.67 5.50 -27.83
C TYR A 32 23.72 4.84 -26.94
N LYS A 33 24.98 4.72 -27.40
CA LYS A 33 26.07 4.21 -26.56
C LYS A 33 26.34 5.13 -25.37
N VAL A 34 26.38 6.45 -25.60
CA VAL A 34 26.54 7.46 -24.53
C VAL A 34 25.38 7.42 -23.54
N LEU A 35 24.14 7.39 -24.01
CA LEU A 35 22.93 7.29 -23.16
C LEU A 35 22.90 6.02 -22.28
N ARG A 36 23.67 5.00 -22.65
CA ARG A 36 23.75 3.70 -21.94
C ARG A 36 25.07 3.49 -21.20
N ASN A 37 25.92 4.49 -21.12
CA ASN A 37 27.27 4.38 -20.55
C ASN A 37 28.03 3.14 -21.09
N LYS A 38 27.91 2.84 -22.39
CA LYS A 38 28.65 1.73 -23.02
C LYS A 38 30.02 2.18 -23.46
N ASP A 39 30.99 1.31 -23.26
CA ASP A 39 32.38 1.52 -23.69
C ASP A 39 32.51 1.71 -25.21
N GLY A 40 33.64 2.33 -25.64
CA GLY A 40 33.95 2.54 -27.03
C GLY A 40 33.47 3.85 -27.64
N VAL A 41 33.26 4.87 -26.79
CA VAL A 41 33.01 6.28 -27.18
C VAL A 41 34.06 7.14 -26.47
N SER A 42 34.71 8.09 -27.19
CA SER A 42 35.66 9.00 -26.58
C SER A 42 35.01 9.96 -25.59
N GLU A 43 35.74 10.40 -24.56
CA GLU A 43 35.22 11.35 -23.55
C GLU A 43 34.72 12.65 -24.18
N GLU A 44 35.42 13.13 -25.23
CA GLU A 44 35.03 14.32 -25.98
C GLU A 44 33.66 14.12 -26.66
N THR A 45 33.43 12.96 -27.27
CA THR A 45 32.12 12.61 -27.88
C THR A 45 31.03 12.46 -26.83
N VAL A 46 31.35 11.87 -25.66
CA VAL A 46 30.41 11.74 -24.53
C VAL A 46 29.94 13.12 -24.08
N LYS A 47 30.87 14.05 -23.86
CA LYS A 47 30.59 15.42 -23.46
C LYS A 47 29.74 16.16 -24.50
N MET A 48 30.11 16.07 -25.78
CA MET A 48 29.37 16.71 -26.87
C MET A 48 27.93 16.22 -26.96
N VAL A 49 27.70 14.93 -26.77
CA VAL A 49 26.34 14.35 -26.74
C VAL A 49 25.57 14.81 -25.53
N GLN A 50 26.16 14.81 -24.32
CA GLN A 50 25.51 15.27 -23.08
C GLN A 50 25.12 16.74 -23.19
N ASP A 51 26.00 17.62 -23.62
CA ASP A 51 25.73 19.05 -23.80
C ASP A 51 24.59 19.28 -24.82
N ALA A 52 24.54 18.48 -25.89
CA ALA A 52 23.48 18.57 -26.89
C ALA A 52 22.10 18.09 -26.33
N LEU A 53 22.09 16.99 -25.59
CA LEU A 53 20.87 16.48 -24.97
C LEU A 53 20.28 17.49 -23.95
N GLU A 54 21.13 18.14 -23.17
CA GLU A 54 20.75 19.20 -22.24
C GLU A 54 20.26 20.44 -22.98
N LYS A 55 21.02 20.93 -23.96
CA LYS A 55 20.70 22.12 -24.76
C LYS A 55 19.35 22.03 -25.47
N TYR A 56 19.02 20.83 -25.98
CA TYR A 56 17.76 20.61 -26.72
C TYR A 56 16.66 20.03 -25.84
N HIS A 57 16.85 20.02 -24.50
CA HIS A 57 15.90 19.48 -23.55
C HIS A 57 15.35 18.11 -23.96
N TYR A 58 16.27 17.26 -24.46
CA TYR A 58 15.87 15.95 -24.95
C TYR A 58 15.36 15.07 -23.81
N VAL A 59 14.11 14.71 -23.88
CA VAL A 59 13.53 13.67 -23.04
C VAL A 59 13.45 12.40 -23.88
N GLN A 60 14.12 11.35 -23.43
CA GLN A 60 14.13 10.07 -24.13
C GLN A 60 12.70 9.58 -24.31
N ASN A 61 12.22 9.46 -25.58
CA ASN A 61 10.92 8.90 -25.86
C ASN A 61 10.96 7.39 -25.55
N ARG A 62 10.46 7.02 -24.37
CA ARG A 62 10.44 5.66 -23.85
C ARG A 62 9.58 4.75 -24.73
N ASN A 63 8.48 5.26 -25.26
CA ASN A 63 7.56 4.54 -26.13
C ASN A 63 8.21 4.11 -27.44
N ALA A 64 8.94 5.02 -28.10
CA ALA A 64 9.66 4.70 -29.34
C ALA A 64 10.76 3.65 -29.11
N ARG A 65 11.39 3.65 -27.94
CA ARG A 65 12.41 2.66 -27.55
C ARG A 65 11.79 1.28 -27.30
N ASN A 66 10.71 1.21 -26.52
CA ASN A 66 10.07 -0.05 -26.16
C ASN A 66 9.37 -0.69 -27.37
N LEU A 67 8.72 0.11 -28.22
CA LEU A 67 8.19 -0.31 -29.51
C LEU A 67 9.30 -0.85 -30.45
N ALA A 68 10.45 -0.17 -30.54
CA ALA A 68 11.57 -0.60 -31.37
C ALA A 68 12.28 -1.86 -30.83
N MET A 69 12.15 -2.19 -29.51
CA MET A 69 12.76 -3.34 -28.87
C MET A 69 11.76 -4.47 -28.62
N ASN A 70 10.47 -4.30 -28.96
CA ASN A 70 9.38 -5.23 -28.70
C ASN A 70 9.39 -5.81 -27.27
N ARG A 71 9.71 -4.97 -26.28
CA ARG A 71 9.82 -5.39 -24.87
C ARG A 71 8.48 -5.20 -24.17
N HIS A 72 7.96 -6.30 -23.67
CA HIS A 72 6.80 -6.35 -22.81
C HIS A 72 7.23 -6.78 -21.40
N TYR A 73 6.71 -6.11 -20.39
CA TYR A 73 6.98 -6.37 -19.00
C TYR A 73 5.68 -6.80 -18.33
N THR A 74 5.57 -8.09 -17.99
CA THR A 74 4.36 -8.59 -17.37
C THR A 74 4.59 -8.80 -15.87
N ILE A 75 3.72 -8.20 -15.05
CA ILE A 75 3.70 -8.39 -13.60
C ILE A 75 2.39 -9.08 -13.25
N GLY A 76 2.48 -10.18 -12.51
CA GLY A 76 1.35 -10.87 -11.91
C GLY A 76 1.01 -10.26 -10.54
N TYR A 77 -0.22 -9.82 -10.35
CA TYR A 77 -0.77 -9.53 -9.03
C TYR A 77 -1.73 -10.67 -8.64
N VAL A 78 -1.45 -11.28 -7.48
CA VAL A 78 -2.36 -12.27 -6.88
C VAL A 78 -2.66 -11.85 -5.46
N GLY A 79 -3.91 -11.45 -5.23
CA GLY A 79 -4.39 -10.95 -3.95
C GLY A 79 -5.73 -11.56 -3.56
N PHE A 80 -6.18 -11.26 -2.34
CA PHE A 80 -7.44 -11.76 -1.84
C PHE A 80 -8.55 -10.72 -1.92
N ARG A 81 -9.78 -11.22 -2.02
CA ARG A 81 -11.02 -10.49 -1.81
C ARG A 81 -11.76 -11.08 -0.62
N SER A 82 -12.43 -10.23 0.13
CA SER A 82 -13.31 -10.63 1.22
C SER A 82 -14.69 -10.01 1.02
N LYS A 83 -15.74 -10.75 1.30
CA LYS A 83 -17.12 -10.24 1.25
C LYS A 83 -17.36 -9.14 2.29
N SER A 84 -16.69 -9.23 3.43
CA SER A 84 -16.84 -8.29 4.55
C SER A 84 -15.91 -7.09 4.48
N ALA A 85 -14.88 -7.09 3.63
CA ALA A 85 -13.86 -6.05 3.53
C ALA A 85 -13.41 -5.83 2.08
N ASN A 86 -14.33 -5.38 1.23
CA ASN A 86 -14.03 -5.08 -0.18
C ASN A 86 -13.08 -3.87 -0.34
N TYR A 87 -12.92 -3.08 0.73
CA TYR A 87 -12.06 -1.91 0.77
C TYR A 87 -10.63 -2.22 0.33
N PHE A 88 -10.00 -3.28 0.88
CA PHE A 88 -8.62 -3.67 0.53
C PHE A 88 -8.44 -3.87 -0.97
N ALA A 89 -9.27 -4.72 -1.59
CA ALA A 89 -9.20 -5.01 -3.02
C ALA A 89 -9.45 -3.75 -3.88
N THR A 90 -10.39 -2.90 -3.45
CA THR A 90 -10.71 -1.63 -4.14
C THR A 90 -9.50 -0.69 -4.12
N GLU A 91 -8.88 -0.46 -2.98
CA GLU A 91 -7.74 0.46 -2.86
C GLU A 91 -6.50 -0.08 -3.58
N VAL A 92 -6.20 -1.37 -3.45
CA VAL A 92 -5.13 -2.00 -4.21
C VAL A 92 -5.38 -1.86 -5.71
N GLY A 93 -6.61 -2.14 -6.17
CA GLY A 93 -7.01 -1.99 -7.57
C GLY A 93 -6.80 -0.56 -8.10
N ARG A 94 -7.07 0.47 -7.29
CA ARG A 94 -6.76 1.88 -7.65
C ARG A 94 -5.27 2.09 -7.89
N GLY A 95 -4.42 1.55 -7.02
CA GLY A 95 -2.96 1.65 -7.14
C GLY A 95 -2.42 0.93 -8.38
N LEU A 96 -2.91 -0.29 -8.65
CA LEU A 96 -2.57 -1.05 -9.84
C LEU A 96 -2.98 -0.31 -11.13
N LYS A 97 -4.20 0.23 -11.16
CA LYS A 97 -4.71 1.02 -12.28
C LYS A 97 -3.87 2.28 -12.53
N ARG A 98 -3.49 3.00 -11.46
CA ARG A 98 -2.60 4.16 -11.56
C ARG A 98 -1.25 3.80 -12.15
N ALA A 99 -0.65 2.69 -11.72
CA ALA A 99 0.62 2.22 -12.26
C ALA A 99 0.49 1.83 -13.75
N LEU A 100 -0.60 1.16 -14.14
CA LEU A 100 -0.86 0.82 -15.53
C LEU A 100 -1.06 2.08 -16.41
N GLN A 101 -1.71 3.12 -15.89
CA GLN A 101 -1.85 4.39 -16.60
C GLN A 101 -0.50 5.10 -16.80
N GLU A 102 0.44 4.98 -15.85
CA GLU A 102 1.75 5.62 -15.96
C GLU A 102 2.74 4.81 -16.83
N PHE A 103 2.74 3.48 -16.71
CA PHE A 103 3.77 2.62 -17.31
C PHE A 103 3.24 1.74 -18.47
N GLY A 104 1.93 1.76 -18.76
CA GLY A 104 1.34 0.94 -19.81
C GLY A 104 1.94 1.25 -21.18
N ASP A 105 2.09 2.54 -21.50
CA ASP A 105 2.75 2.97 -22.73
C ASP A 105 4.24 2.61 -22.78
N ASP A 106 4.86 2.37 -21.63
CA ASP A 106 6.24 1.89 -21.52
C ASP A 106 6.34 0.35 -21.62
N GLY A 107 5.24 -0.34 -21.96
CA GLY A 107 5.18 -1.78 -22.21
C GLY A 107 4.82 -2.62 -20.98
N LEU A 108 4.32 -2.00 -19.88
CA LEU A 108 3.82 -2.73 -18.73
C LEU A 108 2.46 -3.39 -19.05
N THR A 109 2.36 -4.67 -18.68
CA THR A 109 1.10 -5.42 -18.61
C THR A 109 0.91 -5.95 -17.19
N LEU A 110 -0.31 -5.88 -16.67
CA LEU A 110 -0.66 -6.48 -15.38
C LEU A 110 -1.59 -7.66 -15.62
N MET A 111 -1.22 -8.81 -15.09
CA MET A 111 -2.12 -9.97 -14.92
C MET A 111 -2.63 -9.96 -13.49
N ILE A 112 -3.95 -9.86 -13.33
CA ILE A 112 -4.58 -9.70 -12.01
C ILE A 112 -5.44 -10.91 -11.74
N SER A 113 -5.23 -11.55 -10.58
CA SER A 113 -6.08 -12.60 -10.05
C SER A 113 -6.40 -12.33 -8.58
N GLU A 114 -7.65 -12.55 -8.22
CA GLU A 114 -8.12 -12.43 -6.85
C GLU A 114 -8.75 -13.75 -6.41
N PHE A 115 -8.34 -14.23 -5.25
CA PHE A 115 -8.89 -15.43 -4.62
C PHE A 115 -9.79 -15.07 -3.43
N ASP A 116 -10.67 -15.98 -3.06
CA ASP A 116 -11.49 -15.84 -1.86
C ASP A 116 -10.62 -16.06 -0.61
N VAL A 117 -10.69 -15.13 0.35
CA VAL A 117 -9.91 -15.18 1.60
C VAL A 117 -10.15 -16.51 2.35
N GLU A 118 -11.34 -17.12 2.20
CA GLU A 118 -11.70 -18.39 2.81
C GLU A 118 -11.12 -19.60 2.05
N LYS A 119 -10.55 -19.38 0.86
CA LYS A 119 -9.98 -20.43 -0.01
C LYS A 119 -8.53 -20.09 -0.39
N PRO A 120 -7.61 -20.00 0.55
CA PRO A 120 -6.25 -19.57 0.28
C PRO A 120 -5.49 -20.46 -0.72
N SER A 121 -5.89 -21.73 -0.87
CA SER A 121 -5.31 -22.63 -1.87
C SER A 121 -5.52 -22.19 -3.33
N GLU A 122 -6.56 -21.37 -3.60
CA GLU A 122 -6.78 -20.80 -4.93
C GLU A 122 -5.64 -19.84 -5.32
N GLN A 123 -4.94 -19.23 -4.34
CA GLN A 123 -3.77 -18.38 -4.60
C GLN A 123 -2.64 -19.15 -5.28
N LEU A 124 -2.34 -20.35 -4.80
CA LEU A 124 -1.30 -21.20 -5.40
C LEU A 124 -1.64 -21.53 -6.86
N ALA A 125 -2.89 -21.90 -7.14
CA ALA A 125 -3.35 -22.22 -8.49
C ALA A 125 -3.22 -21.00 -9.43
N ALA A 126 -3.59 -19.80 -8.97
CA ALA A 126 -3.47 -18.58 -9.75
C ALA A 126 -2.01 -18.22 -10.07
N VAL A 127 -1.10 -18.39 -9.12
CA VAL A 127 0.34 -18.19 -9.35
C VAL A 127 0.87 -19.18 -10.37
N GLU A 128 0.54 -20.47 -10.26
CA GLU A 128 0.96 -21.51 -11.20
C GLU A 128 0.44 -21.24 -12.64
N GLU A 129 -0.80 -20.82 -12.78
CA GLU A 129 -1.37 -20.43 -14.07
C GLU A 129 -0.61 -19.28 -14.72
N MET A 130 -0.30 -18.22 -13.95
CA MET A 130 0.50 -17.08 -14.43
C MET A 130 1.92 -17.51 -14.80
N ARG A 131 2.54 -18.43 -14.02
CA ARG A 131 3.86 -18.99 -14.34
C ARG A 131 3.87 -19.71 -15.67
N GLN A 132 2.84 -20.54 -15.94
CA GLN A 132 2.70 -21.25 -17.22
C GLN A 132 2.56 -20.29 -18.40
N GLN A 133 2.06 -19.08 -18.18
CA GLN A 133 1.99 -18.01 -19.16
C GLN A 133 3.28 -17.16 -19.24
N GLY A 134 4.35 -17.54 -18.53
CA GLY A 134 5.67 -16.93 -18.59
C GLY A 134 5.87 -15.72 -17.67
N VAL A 135 4.98 -15.48 -16.71
CA VAL A 135 5.17 -14.41 -15.71
C VAL A 135 6.30 -14.79 -14.75
N ASP A 136 7.26 -13.89 -14.55
CA ASP A 136 8.43 -14.08 -13.68
C ASP A 136 8.54 -13.00 -12.58
N SER A 137 7.55 -12.14 -12.47
CA SER A 137 7.54 -11.01 -11.55
C SER A 137 6.17 -10.90 -10.89
N PHE A 138 6.13 -11.00 -9.55
CA PHE A 138 4.89 -11.14 -8.79
C PHE A 138 4.75 -10.11 -7.69
N ILE A 139 3.52 -9.62 -7.51
CA ILE A 139 3.07 -8.89 -6.33
C ILE A 139 2.05 -9.78 -5.64
N LEU A 140 2.31 -10.13 -4.38
CA LEU A 140 1.52 -11.10 -3.63
C LEU A 140 0.94 -10.48 -2.36
N SER A 141 -0.40 -10.51 -2.23
CA SER A 141 -1.09 -10.29 -0.97
C SER A 141 -1.71 -11.61 -0.54
N TYR A 142 -1.44 -12.08 0.67
CA TYR A 142 -1.84 -13.41 1.11
C TYR A 142 -2.77 -13.39 2.33
N SER A 143 -3.54 -14.47 2.50
CA SER A 143 -4.40 -14.70 3.66
C SER A 143 -3.93 -15.85 4.55
N SER A 144 -3.23 -16.83 3.98
CA SER A 144 -2.70 -17.99 4.70
C SER A 144 -1.17 -17.99 4.68
N HIS A 145 -0.56 -18.05 5.88
CA HIS A 145 0.89 -18.14 6.03
C HIS A 145 1.46 -19.42 5.43
N GLU A 146 0.79 -20.56 5.62
CA GLU A 146 1.21 -21.84 5.07
C GLU A 146 1.24 -21.84 3.53
N VAL A 147 0.21 -21.27 2.91
CA VAL A 147 0.12 -21.21 1.44
C VAL A 147 1.16 -20.29 0.85
N ILE A 148 1.39 -19.10 1.48
CA ILE A 148 2.39 -18.17 0.96
C ILE A 148 3.80 -18.76 1.04
N LEU A 149 4.16 -19.51 2.09
CA LEU A 149 5.45 -20.18 2.17
C LEU A 149 5.67 -21.14 1.00
N GLN A 150 4.66 -21.96 0.66
CA GLN A 150 4.73 -22.86 -0.48
C GLN A 150 4.92 -22.12 -1.81
N ILE A 151 4.25 -20.98 -1.98
CA ILE A 151 4.38 -20.13 -3.16
C ILE A 151 5.80 -19.56 -3.25
N LEU A 152 6.31 -18.98 -2.15
CA LEU A 152 7.63 -18.34 -2.12
C LEU A 152 8.74 -19.33 -2.41
N GLU A 153 8.72 -20.53 -1.79
CA GLU A 153 9.70 -21.57 -2.06
C GLU A 153 9.78 -21.94 -3.55
N ARG A 154 8.64 -21.97 -4.25
CA ARG A 154 8.61 -22.29 -5.69
C ARG A 154 9.13 -21.15 -6.53
N LEU A 155 8.61 -19.95 -6.31
CA LEU A 155 8.98 -18.78 -7.10
C LEU A 155 10.46 -18.41 -6.94
N GLU A 156 11.03 -18.57 -5.74
CA GLU A 156 12.45 -18.32 -5.47
C GLU A 156 13.36 -19.34 -6.18
N LYS A 157 12.98 -20.62 -6.18
CA LYS A 157 13.71 -21.67 -6.95
C LYS A 157 13.76 -21.37 -8.46
N GLU A 158 12.77 -20.66 -8.96
CA GLU A 158 12.66 -20.24 -10.36
C GLU A 158 13.23 -18.84 -10.62
N ASN A 159 13.87 -18.22 -9.61
CA ASN A 159 14.44 -16.87 -9.67
C ASN A 159 13.42 -15.78 -10.06
N CYS A 160 12.18 -15.92 -9.65
CA CYS A 160 11.16 -14.92 -9.85
C CYS A 160 11.41 -13.69 -8.96
N ARG A 161 11.01 -12.51 -9.46
CA ARG A 161 11.00 -11.27 -8.66
C ARG A 161 9.72 -11.22 -7.86
N ILE A 162 9.83 -10.94 -6.56
CA ILE A 162 8.67 -10.98 -5.66
C ILE A 162 8.61 -9.70 -4.84
N VAL A 163 7.41 -9.12 -4.80
CA VAL A 163 7.04 -8.09 -3.84
C VAL A 163 5.88 -8.61 -2.99
N LEU A 164 6.08 -8.68 -1.70
CA LEU A 164 5.03 -8.92 -0.72
C LEU A 164 4.32 -7.60 -0.45
N LEU A 165 3.00 -7.56 -0.65
CA LEU A 165 2.18 -6.37 -0.47
C LEU A 165 1.36 -6.49 0.81
N SER A 166 1.44 -5.48 1.66
CA SER A 166 0.81 -5.34 2.96
C SER A 166 1.36 -6.26 4.05
N ARG A 167 1.59 -7.53 3.79
CA ARG A 167 2.08 -8.52 4.78
C ARG A 167 3.46 -9.02 4.42
N ASP A 168 4.37 -8.96 5.38
CA ASP A 168 5.74 -9.48 5.27
C ASP A 168 5.80 -10.95 5.66
N VAL A 169 6.82 -11.66 5.18
CA VAL A 169 7.12 -13.05 5.54
C VAL A 169 8.55 -13.08 6.04
N ALA A 170 8.71 -13.18 7.36
CA ALA A 170 10.01 -13.07 8.02
C ALA A 170 11.01 -14.17 7.62
N GLU A 171 10.50 -15.35 7.25
CA GLU A 171 11.27 -16.51 6.80
C GLU A 171 11.92 -16.30 5.42
N HIS A 172 11.42 -15.32 4.64
CA HIS A 172 11.86 -15.00 3.29
C HIS A 172 12.32 -13.53 3.17
N PRO A 173 13.40 -13.12 3.87
CA PRO A 173 13.82 -11.72 4.01
C PRO A 173 14.36 -11.09 2.73
N ASP A 174 14.71 -11.91 1.72
CA ASP A 174 15.27 -11.46 0.45
C ASP A 174 14.21 -10.91 -0.52
N ASN A 175 12.94 -11.17 -0.27
CA ASN A 175 11.85 -10.61 -1.05
C ASN A 175 11.63 -9.13 -0.72
N TYR A 176 11.15 -8.38 -1.70
CA TYR A 176 10.72 -7.02 -1.43
C TYR A 176 9.42 -7.03 -0.63
N TYR A 177 9.32 -6.11 0.29
CA TYR A 177 8.12 -5.82 1.05
C TYR A 177 7.68 -4.38 0.84
N VAL A 178 6.40 -4.18 0.57
CA VAL A 178 5.75 -2.87 0.55
C VAL A 178 4.53 -2.93 1.46
N GLY A 179 4.56 -2.20 2.55
CA GLY A 179 3.51 -2.21 3.56
C GLY A 179 3.76 -1.17 4.64
N VAL A 180 3.15 -1.33 5.80
CA VAL A 180 3.37 -0.46 6.96
C VAL A 180 4.13 -1.19 8.06
N ASP A 181 4.71 -0.44 8.99
CA ASP A 181 5.20 -0.98 10.24
C ASP A 181 4.01 -1.16 11.21
N TYR A 182 3.52 -2.40 11.31
CA TYR A 182 2.35 -2.72 12.12
C TYR A 182 2.56 -2.44 13.61
N TYR A 183 3.77 -2.71 14.13
CA TYR A 183 4.10 -2.40 15.52
C TYR A 183 4.02 -0.89 15.77
N ARG A 184 4.62 -0.08 14.90
CA ARG A 184 4.55 1.38 14.97
C ARG A 184 3.13 1.90 14.80
N SER A 185 2.32 1.26 13.97
CA SER A 185 0.91 1.65 13.81
C SER A 185 0.10 1.43 15.10
N GLY A 186 0.39 0.36 15.84
CA GLY A 186 -0.17 0.14 17.17
C GLY A 186 0.28 1.17 18.20
N MET A 187 1.58 1.52 18.20
CA MET A 187 2.10 2.61 19.07
C MET A 187 1.41 3.93 18.78
N LEU A 188 1.16 4.23 17.49
CA LEU A 188 0.48 5.47 17.08
C LEU A 188 -0.97 5.49 17.56
N ALA A 189 -1.68 4.36 17.51
CA ALA A 189 -3.04 4.26 18.06
C ALA A 189 -3.08 4.53 19.56
N ALA A 190 -2.14 3.99 20.32
CA ALA A 190 -2.01 4.27 21.75
C ALA A 190 -1.73 5.76 22.00
N GLU A 191 -0.82 6.36 21.23
CA GLU A 191 -0.50 7.80 21.36
C GLU A 191 -1.71 8.68 21.07
N LEU A 192 -2.52 8.33 20.07
CA LEU A 192 -3.77 9.05 19.77
C LEU A 192 -4.75 8.97 20.96
N LEU A 193 -5.00 7.79 21.50
CA LEU A 193 -5.87 7.63 22.66
C LEU A 193 -5.33 8.33 23.91
N MET A 194 -4.01 8.32 24.16
CA MET A 194 -3.40 9.11 25.24
C MET A 194 -3.69 10.60 25.12
N LYS A 195 -3.75 11.13 23.89
CA LYS A 195 -4.10 12.56 23.64
C LYS A 195 -5.61 12.83 23.75
N LEU A 196 -6.44 11.87 23.35
CA LEU A 196 -7.89 11.98 23.39
C LEU A 196 -8.44 11.75 24.81
N MET A 197 -7.69 11.08 25.68
CA MET A 197 -8.08 10.70 27.05
C MET A 197 -7.08 11.26 28.09
N PRO A 198 -6.92 12.57 28.23
CA PRO A 198 -5.91 13.18 29.12
C PRO A 198 -6.14 12.89 30.60
N GLU A 199 -7.39 12.64 30.98
CA GLU A 199 -7.76 12.28 32.36
C GLU A 199 -7.52 10.81 32.70
N GLY A 200 -7.22 9.99 31.68
CA GLY A 200 -7.01 8.56 31.81
C GLY A 200 -8.30 7.76 31.54
N GLY A 201 -8.27 6.50 31.90
CA GLY A 201 -9.41 5.58 31.74
C GLY A 201 -9.02 4.23 31.14
N ARG A 202 -10.02 3.44 30.77
CA ARG A 202 -9.87 2.07 30.29
C ARG A 202 -10.18 1.96 28.82
N ILE A 203 -9.31 1.26 28.12
CA ILE A 203 -9.40 1.09 26.67
C ILE A 203 -9.84 -0.34 26.36
N PHE A 204 -10.92 -0.46 25.62
CA PHE A 204 -11.40 -1.72 25.06
C PHE A 204 -10.74 -1.97 23.72
N VAL A 205 -10.23 -3.19 23.51
CA VAL A 205 -9.59 -3.61 22.27
C VAL A 205 -10.29 -4.88 21.75
N PRO A 206 -11.31 -4.74 20.89
CA PRO A 206 -11.94 -5.88 20.24
C PRO A 206 -11.06 -6.45 19.15
N VAL A 207 -10.96 -7.80 19.09
CA VAL A 207 -10.22 -8.54 18.06
C VAL A 207 -11.09 -9.69 17.59
N THR A 208 -11.26 -9.86 16.28
CA THR A 208 -12.00 -11.01 15.74
C THR A 208 -11.21 -12.31 15.91
N GLU A 209 -11.90 -13.45 16.02
CA GLU A 209 -11.27 -14.75 16.23
C GLU A 209 -10.38 -15.14 15.05
N GLU A 210 -10.78 -14.81 13.82
CA GLU A 210 -9.99 -15.09 12.60
C GLU A 210 -8.64 -14.36 12.59
N TYR A 211 -8.51 -13.23 13.30
CA TYR A 211 -7.28 -12.44 13.42
C TYR A 211 -6.44 -12.76 14.65
N LYS A 212 -6.87 -13.66 15.51
CA LYS A 212 -6.19 -14.02 16.75
C LYS A 212 -4.77 -14.55 16.52
N THR A 213 -4.55 -15.24 15.39
CA THR A 213 -3.25 -15.77 14.97
C THR A 213 -2.57 -14.89 13.91
N ASN A 214 -3.18 -13.80 13.49
CA ASN A 214 -2.65 -12.91 12.48
C ASN A 214 -1.52 -12.06 13.06
N GLN A 215 -0.31 -12.25 12.56
CA GLN A 215 0.90 -11.58 13.05
C GLN A 215 0.83 -10.05 12.93
N ASP A 216 0.14 -9.52 11.93
CA ASP A 216 -0.01 -8.08 11.75
C ASP A 216 -0.85 -7.48 12.88
N ILE A 217 -1.97 -8.14 13.22
CA ILE A 217 -2.84 -7.74 14.34
C ILE A 217 -2.10 -7.88 15.68
N LEU A 218 -1.40 -8.99 15.86
CA LEU A 218 -0.62 -9.22 17.09
C LEU A 218 0.51 -8.19 17.22
N SER A 219 1.16 -7.82 16.12
CA SER A 219 2.19 -6.78 16.10
C SER A 219 1.61 -5.41 16.47
N ARG A 220 0.44 -5.04 15.93
CA ARG A 220 -0.28 -3.82 16.33
C ARG A 220 -0.64 -3.81 17.79
N LEU A 221 -1.20 -4.92 18.28
CA LEU A 221 -1.56 -5.06 19.69
C LEU A 221 -0.34 -4.93 20.60
N SER A 222 0.78 -5.57 20.25
CA SER A 222 2.04 -5.46 21.00
C SER A 222 2.56 -4.03 21.01
N GLY A 223 2.60 -3.34 19.87
CA GLY A 223 3.00 -1.93 19.79
C GLY A 223 2.10 -1.01 20.61
N PHE A 224 0.80 -1.25 20.58
CA PHE A 224 -0.19 -0.53 21.38
C PHE A 224 0.07 -0.73 22.90
N GLN A 225 0.23 -1.97 23.34
CA GLN A 225 0.50 -2.31 24.72
C GLN A 225 1.81 -1.68 25.22
N ASP A 226 2.89 -1.80 24.44
CA ASP A 226 4.20 -1.27 24.85
C ASP A 226 4.18 0.27 24.94
N ARG A 227 3.48 0.95 24.06
CA ARG A 227 3.31 2.40 24.16
C ARG A 227 2.45 2.80 25.34
N LEU A 228 1.38 2.06 25.61
CA LEU A 228 0.46 2.34 26.72
C LEU A 228 1.13 2.19 28.09
N LYS A 229 2.07 1.26 28.26
CA LYS A 229 2.85 1.09 29.50
C LYS A 229 3.59 2.36 29.95
N THR A 230 3.79 3.31 29.06
CA THR A 230 4.42 4.60 29.40
C THR A 230 3.43 5.60 30.01
N CYS A 231 2.16 5.24 30.17
CA CYS A 231 1.09 6.10 30.69
C CYS A 231 0.36 5.40 31.84
N GLU A 232 0.64 5.83 33.06
CA GLU A 232 0.03 5.23 34.26
C GLU A 232 -1.48 5.50 34.40
N LYS A 233 -2.00 6.49 33.66
CA LYS A 233 -3.41 6.88 33.75
C LYS A 233 -4.34 6.02 32.87
N LEU A 234 -3.78 5.31 31.89
CA LEU A 234 -4.56 4.51 30.96
C LEU A 234 -4.33 3.02 31.18
N GLU A 235 -5.40 2.28 31.25
CA GLU A 235 -5.40 0.84 31.39
C GLU A 235 -6.04 0.21 30.15
N MET A 236 -5.39 -0.81 29.60
CA MET A 236 -6.00 -1.62 28.56
C MET A 236 -6.78 -2.76 29.23
N LEU A 237 -8.06 -2.83 28.97
CA LEU A 237 -8.86 -4.01 29.30
C LEU A 237 -8.27 -5.23 28.58
N PRO A 238 -8.38 -6.45 29.16
CA PRO A 238 -7.94 -7.64 28.47
C PRO A 238 -8.51 -7.69 27.05
N PRO A 239 -7.69 -7.96 26.00
CA PRO A 239 -8.17 -8.01 24.64
C PRO A 239 -9.32 -9.01 24.52
N PHE A 240 -10.39 -8.61 23.89
CA PHE A 240 -11.56 -9.45 23.74
C PHE A 240 -11.47 -10.21 22.41
N PHE A 241 -11.05 -11.47 22.50
CA PHE A 241 -11.03 -12.43 21.39
C PHE A 241 -12.33 -13.22 21.34
N GLY A 242 -12.61 -13.89 20.22
CA GLY A 242 -13.80 -14.74 20.05
C GLY A 242 -14.95 -14.04 19.34
N LEU A 243 -14.71 -12.86 18.80
CA LEU A 243 -15.65 -12.18 17.94
C LEU A 243 -15.59 -12.82 16.54
N THR A 244 -16.69 -13.41 16.07
CA THR A 244 -16.74 -14.12 14.78
C THR A 244 -17.40 -13.30 13.67
N GLY A 245 -18.06 -12.20 14.04
CA GLY A 245 -18.72 -11.34 13.07
C GLY A 245 -19.39 -10.12 13.71
N GLU A 246 -20.17 -9.45 12.90
CA GLU A 246 -20.84 -8.19 13.23
C GLU A 246 -21.74 -8.30 14.48
N ARG A 247 -22.54 -9.37 14.54
CA ARG A 247 -23.47 -9.58 15.64
C ARG A 247 -22.75 -9.72 16.98
N GLU A 248 -21.68 -10.51 17.02
CA GLU A 248 -20.89 -10.76 18.23
C GLU A 248 -20.15 -9.49 18.68
N ILE A 249 -19.66 -8.69 17.74
CA ILE A 249 -19.03 -7.39 18.04
C ILE A 249 -20.06 -6.46 18.69
N LYS A 250 -21.25 -6.37 18.09
CA LYS A 250 -22.35 -5.54 18.60
C LYS A 250 -22.76 -5.98 20.01
N GLU A 251 -23.09 -7.26 20.19
CA GLU A 251 -23.53 -7.82 21.47
C GLU A 251 -22.47 -7.62 22.57
N ALA A 252 -21.18 -7.84 22.26
CA ALA A 252 -20.08 -7.65 23.20
C ALA A 252 -19.95 -6.18 23.65
N LEU A 253 -20.02 -5.24 22.70
CA LEU A 253 -19.91 -3.82 23.01
C LEU A 253 -21.13 -3.31 23.77
N GLU A 254 -22.35 -3.67 23.35
CA GLU A 254 -23.58 -3.31 24.05
C GLU A 254 -23.57 -3.79 25.51
N LYS A 255 -23.12 -5.02 25.74
CA LYS A 255 -22.96 -5.58 27.08
C LYS A 255 -21.96 -4.78 27.91
N LEU A 256 -20.78 -4.51 27.38
CA LEU A 256 -19.74 -3.73 28.08
C LEU A 256 -20.22 -2.32 28.44
N LEU A 257 -21.00 -1.67 27.58
CA LEU A 257 -21.54 -0.33 27.83
C LEU A 257 -22.61 -0.31 28.92
N GLN A 258 -23.17 -1.46 29.29
CA GLN A 258 -24.16 -1.63 30.38
C GLN A 258 -23.54 -2.08 31.71
N GLU A 259 -22.26 -2.47 31.73
CA GLU A 259 -21.56 -2.88 32.94
C GLU A 259 -21.47 -1.76 33.99
N GLU A 260 -21.02 -2.10 35.20
CA GLU A 260 -20.76 -1.11 36.24
C GLU A 260 -19.70 -0.08 35.81
N PRO A 261 -19.73 1.15 36.34
CA PRO A 261 -18.82 2.22 35.88
C PRO A 261 -17.34 1.86 35.89
N ASP A 262 -16.90 1.00 36.83
CA ASP A 262 -15.54 0.52 36.95
C ASP A 262 -15.15 -0.57 35.95
N ARG A 263 -16.07 -1.02 35.09
CA ARG A 263 -15.84 -2.01 34.04
C ARG A 263 -16.13 -1.51 32.64
N LYS A 264 -16.72 -0.32 32.50
CA LYS A 264 -16.99 0.29 31.20
C LYS A 264 -15.72 0.77 30.53
N PRO A 265 -15.66 0.66 29.20
CA PRO A 265 -14.61 1.30 28.45
C PRO A 265 -14.79 2.82 28.40
N ASP A 266 -13.68 3.54 28.55
CA ASP A 266 -13.60 4.99 28.38
C ASP A 266 -12.99 5.36 27.01
N GLY A 267 -12.42 4.39 26.29
CA GLY A 267 -11.90 4.49 24.94
C GLY A 267 -11.92 3.15 24.20
N ILE A 268 -11.87 3.19 22.88
CA ILE A 268 -11.89 1.99 22.03
C ILE A 268 -10.77 2.08 21.00
N PHE A 269 -9.98 1.01 20.89
CA PHE A 269 -9.04 0.78 19.79
C PHE A 269 -9.51 -0.40 18.96
N ASP A 270 -10.02 -0.16 17.75
CA ASP A 270 -10.56 -1.23 16.90
C ASP A 270 -9.47 -1.99 16.15
N LEU A 271 -9.46 -3.32 16.32
CA LEU A 271 -8.67 -4.29 15.56
C LEU A 271 -9.55 -5.33 14.83
N THR A 272 -10.85 -5.05 14.71
CA THR A 272 -11.80 -5.96 14.02
C THR A 272 -11.97 -5.64 12.54
N TYR A 273 -11.52 -4.46 12.09
CA TYR A 273 -11.85 -3.87 10.79
C TYR A 273 -13.37 -3.65 10.58
N ARG A 274 -14.11 -3.52 11.67
CA ARG A 274 -15.56 -3.27 11.68
C ARG A 274 -15.91 -2.02 12.47
N LEU A 275 -15.19 -0.94 12.19
CA LEU A 275 -15.45 0.39 12.75
C LEU A 275 -16.90 0.87 12.51
N ASP A 276 -17.49 0.46 11.37
CA ASP A 276 -18.89 0.69 11.03
C ASP A 276 -19.82 0.19 12.16
N VAL A 277 -19.68 -1.06 12.56
CA VAL A 277 -20.50 -1.68 13.63
C VAL A 277 -20.29 -0.99 14.96
N ILE A 278 -19.04 -0.71 15.33
CA ILE A 278 -18.71 -0.06 16.61
C ILE A 278 -19.29 1.36 16.66
N ALA A 279 -19.11 2.14 15.59
CA ALA A 279 -19.65 3.48 15.49
C ALA A 279 -21.18 3.50 15.58
N ASP A 280 -21.87 2.56 14.92
CA ASP A 280 -23.31 2.43 14.96
C ASP A 280 -23.83 2.12 16.37
N VAL A 281 -23.16 1.23 17.11
CA VAL A 281 -23.50 0.95 18.51
C VAL A 281 -23.36 2.19 19.38
N LEU A 282 -22.25 2.94 19.24
CA LEU A 282 -22.02 4.16 20.00
C LEU A 282 -23.09 5.22 19.71
N LYS A 283 -23.50 5.39 18.44
CA LYS A 283 -24.59 6.30 18.04
C LYS A 283 -25.92 5.87 18.65
N GLN A 284 -26.28 4.61 18.52
CA GLN A 284 -27.54 4.07 19.07
C GLN A 284 -27.64 4.21 20.58
N GLN A 285 -26.53 4.01 21.29
CA GLN A 285 -26.44 4.16 22.75
C GLN A 285 -26.20 5.61 23.19
N GLN A 286 -26.09 6.56 22.23
CA GLN A 286 -25.80 7.97 22.51
C GLN A 286 -24.56 8.15 23.39
N LYS A 287 -23.52 7.33 23.14
CA LYS A 287 -22.25 7.35 23.89
C LYS A 287 -21.19 8.06 23.09
N LYS A 288 -20.51 9.01 23.76
CA LYS A 288 -19.31 9.64 23.24
C LYS A 288 -18.09 9.03 23.93
N ILE A 289 -17.44 8.10 23.27
CA ILE A 289 -16.23 7.39 23.73
C ILE A 289 -15.19 7.54 22.64
N PRO A 290 -13.96 7.99 22.93
CA PRO A 290 -12.88 8.07 21.95
C PRO A 290 -12.70 6.75 21.20
N LEU A 291 -12.82 6.82 19.87
CA LEU A 291 -12.72 5.67 18.98
C LEU A 291 -11.62 5.90 17.95
N VAL A 292 -10.63 5.01 17.97
CA VAL A 292 -9.52 5.01 17.03
C VAL A 292 -9.46 3.67 16.30
N GLY A 293 -9.24 3.71 14.99
CA GLY A 293 -9.07 2.50 14.18
C GLY A 293 -8.24 2.75 12.92
N PHE A 294 -8.42 1.89 11.93
CA PHE A 294 -7.60 1.91 10.71
C PHE A 294 -8.45 2.15 9.47
N ASP A 295 -7.81 2.83 8.51
CA ASP A 295 -8.28 3.07 7.16
C ASP A 295 -9.59 3.86 7.07
N LEU A 296 -9.85 4.39 5.89
CA LEU A 296 -11.07 5.12 5.58
C LEU A 296 -11.83 4.39 4.47
N PHE A 297 -13.05 4.01 4.73
CA PHE A 297 -13.96 3.44 3.75
C PHE A 297 -15.32 4.15 3.82
N GLU A 298 -16.11 4.03 2.75
CA GLU A 298 -17.30 4.86 2.55
C GLU A 298 -18.30 4.76 3.70
N GLU A 299 -18.48 3.57 4.25
CA GLU A 299 -19.44 3.29 5.31
C GLU A 299 -19.17 4.06 6.61
N ILE A 300 -17.91 4.41 6.89
CA ILE A 300 -17.54 5.13 8.13
C ILE A 300 -17.29 6.61 7.95
N ARG A 301 -17.30 7.11 6.71
CA ARG A 301 -17.01 8.54 6.42
C ARG A 301 -17.91 9.47 7.23
N GLY A 302 -19.22 9.22 7.27
CA GLY A 302 -20.17 9.99 8.07
C GLY A 302 -19.91 9.92 9.57
N SER A 303 -19.33 8.82 10.07
CA SER A 303 -18.96 8.66 11.47
C SER A 303 -17.70 9.44 11.86
N VAL A 304 -16.84 9.74 10.90
CA VAL A 304 -15.71 10.68 11.09
C VAL A 304 -16.21 12.13 11.04
N GLU A 305 -17.13 12.44 10.11
CA GLU A 305 -17.72 13.79 9.96
C GLU A 305 -18.50 14.23 11.22
N ASP A 306 -19.26 13.35 11.83
CA ASP A 306 -19.99 13.63 13.07
C ASP A 306 -19.15 13.41 14.35
N SER A 307 -17.87 13.05 14.18
CA SER A 307 -16.92 12.79 15.26
C SER A 307 -17.31 11.62 16.17
N THR A 308 -18.07 10.64 15.69
CA THR A 308 -18.26 9.35 16.40
C THR A 308 -16.94 8.56 16.38
N ILE A 309 -16.21 8.62 15.25
CA ILE A 309 -14.83 8.15 15.14
C ILE A 309 -13.91 9.38 15.26
N ASP A 310 -13.02 9.38 16.24
CA ASP A 310 -12.16 10.52 16.52
C ASP A 310 -10.91 10.56 15.64
N ALA A 311 -10.34 9.41 15.31
CA ALA A 311 -9.19 9.33 14.44
C ALA A 311 -9.07 7.97 13.73
N LEU A 312 -8.58 8.02 12.50
CA LEU A 312 -8.19 6.85 11.71
C LEU A 312 -6.69 6.91 11.42
N ILE A 313 -6.05 5.77 11.45
CA ILE A 313 -4.68 5.59 10.97
C ILE A 313 -4.77 5.03 9.54
N TYR A 314 -4.52 5.90 8.58
CA TYR A 314 -4.63 5.58 7.15
C TYR A 314 -3.30 5.06 6.61
N GLN A 315 -3.37 3.94 5.89
CA GLN A 315 -2.20 3.20 5.42
C GLN A 315 -1.89 3.45 3.94
N ASP A 316 -2.79 4.09 3.20
CA ASP A 316 -2.67 4.35 1.76
C ASP A 316 -2.31 3.10 0.93
N LEU A 317 -3.18 2.12 0.96
CA LEU A 317 -3.03 0.85 0.21
C LEU A 317 -2.86 1.08 -1.29
N SER A 318 -3.49 2.13 -1.83
CA SER A 318 -3.36 2.50 -3.23
C SER A 318 -1.93 2.88 -3.60
N SER A 319 -1.28 3.74 -2.79
CA SER A 319 0.13 4.09 -3.00
C SER A 319 1.08 2.91 -2.76
N GLN A 320 0.76 2.00 -1.84
CA GLN A 320 1.52 0.77 -1.64
C GLN A 320 1.50 -0.11 -2.90
N ALA A 321 0.32 -0.38 -3.46
CA ALA A 321 0.17 -1.18 -4.67
C ALA A 321 0.87 -0.54 -5.89
N TYR A 322 0.67 0.77 -6.08
CA TYR A 322 1.39 1.53 -7.11
C TYR A 322 2.91 1.40 -6.93
N ARG A 323 3.41 1.53 -5.70
CA ARG A 323 4.85 1.42 -5.39
C ARG A 323 5.39 0.04 -5.69
N ALA A 324 4.66 -1.02 -5.37
CA ALA A 324 5.05 -2.40 -5.64
C ALA A 324 5.22 -2.63 -7.16
N VAL A 325 4.26 -2.19 -7.97
CA VAL A 325 4.36 -2.26 -9.44
C VAL A 325 5.56 -1.47 -9.94
N ARG A 326 5.73 -0.24 -9.48
CA ARG A 326 6.84 0.61 -9.90
C ARG A 326 8.20 0.00 -9.57
N MET A 327 8.35 -0.64 -8.41
CA MET A 327 9.61 -1.30 -8.01
C MET A 327 9.98 -2.42 -8.97
N LEU A 328 9.06 -3.32 -9.28
CA LEU A 328 9.30 -4.41 -10.23
C LEU A 328 9.53 -3.88 -11.65
N PHE A 329 8.71 -2.92 -12.08
CA PHE A 329 8.86 -2.32 -13.41
C PHE A 329 10.22 -1.63 -13.58
N GLU A 330 10.68 -0.83 -12.59
CA GLU A 330 11.99 -0.19 -12.62
C GLU A 330 13.14 -1.23 -12.66
N GLU A 331 13.00 -2.34 -11.94
CA GLU A 331 13.98 -3.42 -11.95
C GLU A 331 14.03 -4.12 -13.32
N MET A 332 12.87 -4.50 -13.86
CA MET A 332 12.80 -5.17 -15.18
C MET A 332 13.25 -4.25 -16.31
N CYS A 333 12.82 -3.00 -16.30
CA CYS A 333 13.07 -2.06 -17.40
C CYS A 333 14.49 -1.48 -17.37
N TYR A 334 15.01 -1.19 -16.17
CA TYR A 334 16.27 -0.44 -15.98
C TYR A 334 17.36 -1.22 -15.25
N GLY A 335 17.10 -2.44 -14.81
CA GLY A 335 18.01 -3.23 -13.97
C GLY A 335 18.25 -2.61 -12.59
N LYS A 336 17.32 -1.81 -12.10
CA LYS A 336 17.46 -1.06 -10.85
C LYS A 336 17.08 -1.94 -9.65
N VAL A 337 17.99 -2.81 -9.25
CA VAL A 337 17.85 -3.59 -8.03
C VAL A 337 18.00 -2.67 -6.80
N ARG A 338 17.10 -2.78 -5.85
CA ARG A 338 17.13 -1.98 -4.61
C ARG A 338 17.91 -2.71 -3.53
N SER A 339 18.74 -1.97 -2.79
CA SER A 339 19.44 -2.50 -1.61
C SER A 339 18.48 -2.70 -0.42
N GLU A 340 17.55 -1.77 -0.24
CA GLU A 340 16.53 -1.87 0.80
C GLU A 340 15.41 -2.80 0.34
N LYS A 341 15.21 -3.89 1.06
CA LYS A 341 14.16 -4.87 0.76
C LYS A 341 12.80 -4.47 1.31
N LYS A 342 12.76 -3.72 2.42
CA LYS A 342 11.52 -3.30 3.06
C LYS A 342 11.22 -1.82 2.79
N HIS A 343 10.06 -1.56 2.24
CA HIS A 343 9.54 -0.22 2.03
C HIS A 343 8.32 0.01 2.92
N TYR A 344 8.52 0.77 3.99
CA TYR A 344 7.44 1.15 4.88
C TYR A 344 6.71 2.39 4.34
N ALA A 345 5.41 2.24 4.11
CA ALA A 345 4.53 3.34 3.77
C ALA A 345 4.33 4.27 4.97
N LYS A 346 4.03 5.53 4.70
CA LYS A 346 3.68 6.48 5.76
C LYS A 346 2.35 6.13 6.37
N LEU A 347 2.24 6.34 7.68
CA LEU A 347 0.97 6.32 8.39
C LEU A 347 0.47 7.76 8.50
N GLU A 348 -0.71 8.01 7.97
CA GLU A 348 -1.37 9.32 8.04
C GLU A 348 -2.53 9.26 9.03
N ILE A 349 -2.80 10.38 9.70
CA ILE A 349 -3.91 10.47 10.65
C ILE A 349 -5.04 11.22 9.97
N ILE A 350 -6.22 10.58 9.88
CA ILE A 350 -7.44 11.20 9.41
C ILE A 350 -8.30 11.54 10.63
N MET A 351 -8.70 12.79 10.69
CA MET A 351 -9.66 13.31 11.65
C MET A 351 -10.70 14.14 10.87
N LYS A 352 -11.75 14.59 11.55
CA LYS A 352 -12.82 15.37 10.92
C LYS A 352 -12.33 16.48 10.01
N GLU A 353 -11.43 17.33 10.47
CA GLU A 353 -11.06 18.56 9.75
C GLU A 353 -10.19 18.32 8.51
N ASN A 354 -9.48 17.20 8.43
CA ASN A 354 -8.69 16.86 7.25
C ASN A 354 -9.32 15.78 6.36
N LEU A 355 -10.52 15.29 6.70
CA LEU A 355 -11.23 14.26 5.95
C LEU A 355 -11.50 14.66 4.48
N ILE A 356 -11.62 15.95 4.20
CA ILE A 356 -11.87 16.49 2.86
C ILE A 356 -10.73 16.22 1.86
N TYR A 357 -9.55 15.82 2.32
CA TYR A 357 -8.39 15.53 1.47
C TYR A 357 -8.26 14.05 1.11
N PHE A 358 -9.14 13.22 1.64
CA PHE A 358 -9.21 11.76 1.44
C PHE A 358 -10.58 11.33 0.84
#